data_49eb798c5f1038c845c0658100f10b48
#
_entry.id   49eb798c5f1038c845c0658100f10b48
#
_cell.length_a   1.000
_cell.length_b   1.000
_cell.length_c   1.000
_cell.angle_alpha   90.00
_cell.angle_beta   90.00
_cell.angle_gamma   90.00
#
_symmetry.space_group_name_H-M   'P 1'
#
loop_
_entity.id
_entity.type
_entity.pdbx_description
1 polymer ?
#
loop_
_entity_poly.entity_id
_entity_poly.type
_entity_poly.pdbx_seq_one_letter_code
_entity_poly.pdbx_strand_id
1 'polypeptide(L)'
;KATHIKIFAGGGGTILPDEIKELETYGITRIYHPDDGRSMGLQGMINDLIERSDFLVGENLEGGISEIQSKNVNAIARMISAAENCPEKHKAVLSEIKEIANKSATPVLGITG
;
A
#
# COMPACT_ATOMS: atom_id res chain seq x y z
N LYS A 1 8.80 -4.56 -6.10
CA LYS A 1 7.80 -3.71 -6.77
C LYS A 1 6.90 -3.10 -5.71
N ALA A 2 6.60 -1.80 -5.81
CA ALA A 2 5.75 -1.08 -4.87
C ALA A 2 4.27 -1.23 -5.28
N THR A 3 3.73 -2.44 -5.16
CA THR A 3 2.37 -2.81 -5.60
C THR A 3 1.25 -2.09 -4.84
N HIS A 4 1.59 -1.50 -3.67
CA HIS A 4 0.65 -0.71 -2.86
C HIS A 4 0.46 0.72 -3.38
N ILE A 5 1.34 1.21 -4.27
CA ILE A 5 1.19 2.55 -4.84
C ILE A 5 0.04 2.55 -5.83
N LYS A 6 -0.90 3.46 -5.63
CA LYS A 6 -2.01 3.70 -6.54
C LYS A 6 -1.62 4.77 -7.55
N ILE A 7 -1.85 4.48 -8.82
CA ILE A 7 -1.53 5.39 -9.93
C ILE A 7 -2.84 5.82 -10.59
N PHE A 8 -3.08 7.12 -10.60
CA PHE A 8 -4.23 7.73 -11.26
C PHE A 8 -3.76 8.65 -12.38
N ALA A 9 -4.49 8.68 -13.45
CA ALA A 9 -4.21 9.53 -14.60
C ALA A 9 -5.49 10.15 -15.19
N GLY A 10 -5.32 11.26 -15.87
CA GLY A 10 -6.36 11.86 -16.69
C GLY A 10 -5.92 11.81 -18.16
N GLY A 11 -6.72 11.24 -19.02
CA GLY A 11 -6.36 11.00 -20.42
C GLY A 11 -6.69 12.14 -21.39
N GLY A 12 -7.40 13.19 -20.94
CA GLY A 12 -7.97 14.15 -21.88
C GLY A 12 -8.88 13.45 -22.90
N GLY A 13 -9.22 14.10 -24.00
CA GLY A 13 -10.07 13.52 -25.02
C GLY A 13 -9.37 12.66 -26.09
N THR A 14 -8.08 12.33 -25.89
CA THR A 14 -7.26 11.66 -26.90
C THR A 14 -7.02 10.17 -26.61
N ILE A 15 -7.22 9.72 -25.38
CA ILE A 15 -7.06 8.30 -25.03
C ILE A 15 -8.31 7.51 -25.39
N LEU A 16 -8.13 6.35 -26.00
CA LEU A 16 -9.23 5.48 -26.39
C LEU A 16 -9.65 4.55 -25.24
N PRO A 17 -10.93 4.15 -25.15
CA PRO A 17 -11.40 3.24 -24.10
C PRO A 17 -10.63 1.90 -24.02
N ASP A 18 -10.18 1.38 -25.13
CA ASP A 18 -9.41 0.12 -25.17
C ASP A 18 -7.97 0.32 -24.66
N GLU A 19 -7.37 1.49 -24.91
CA GLU A 19 -6.07 1.87 -24.33
C GLU A 19 -6.16 2.02 -22.81
N ILE A 20 -7.26 2.58 -22.31
CA ILE A 20 -7.52 2.68 -20.87
C ILE A 20 -7.54 1.29 -20.24
N LYS A 21 -8.29 0.33 -20.83
CA LYS A 21 -8.36 -1.04 -20.32
C LYS A 21 -7.00 -1.74 -20.33
N GLU A 22 -6.21 -1.54 -21.39
CA GLU A 22 -4.87 -2.09 -21.50
C GLU A 22 -3.97 -1.55 -20.37
N LEU A 23 -3.95 -0.25 -20.16
CA LEU A 23 -3.13 0.41 -19.13
C LEU A 23 -3.58 0.05 -17.71
N GLU A 24 -4.88 -0.07 -17.45
CA GLU A 24 -5.41 -0.53 -16.17
C GLU A 24 -5.03 -2.00 -15.91
N THR A 25 -5.04 -2.85 -16.95
CA THR A 25 -4.55 -4.24 -16.86
C THR A 25 -3.04 -4.29 -16.59
N TYR A 26 -2.28 -3.35 -17.12
CA TYR A 26 -0.85 -3.21 -16.87
C TYR A 26 -0.52 -2.79 -15.43
N GLY A 27 -1.46 -2.17 -14.72
CA GLY A 27 -1.31 -1.83 -13.31
C GLY A 27 -1.60 -0.38 -12.93
N ILE A 28 -2.13 0.42 -13.86
CA ILE A 28 -2.69 1.73 -13.54
C ILE A 28 -4.02 1.54 -12.81
N THR A 29 -4.21 2.21 -11.70
CA THR A 29 -5.40 2.02 -10.85
C THR A 29 -6.66 2.55 -11.52
N ARG A 30 -6.58 3.71 -12.14
CA ARG A 30 -7.68 4.35 -12.86
C ARG A 30 -7.17 5.42 -13.82
N ILE A 31 -7.75 5.46 -15.00
CA ILE A 31 -7.59 6.57 -15.95
C ILE A 31 -8.97 7.22 -16.15
N TYR A 32 -9.07 8.50 -15.81
CA TYR A 32 -10.30 9.26 -15.97
C TYR A 32 -10.43 9.80 -17.39
N HIS A 33 -11.46 9.35 -18.09
CA HIS A 33 -11.87 9.87 -19.39
C HIS A 33 -12.78 11.10 -19.21
N PRO A 34 -12.88 12.03 -20.18
CA PRO A 34 -13.82 13.15 -20.11
C PRO A 34 -15.28 12.77 -19.85
N ASP A 35 -15.69 11.57 -20.28
CA ASP A 35 -17.03 11.04 -20.01
C ASP A 35 -17.25 10.71 -18.53
N ASP A 36 -16.21 10.35 -17.80
CA ASP A 36 -16.30 10.19 -16.34
C ASP A 36 -16.65 11.53 -15.69
N GLY A 37 -16.04 12.62 -16.15
CA GLY A 37 -16.39 13.98 -15.70
C GLY A 37 -17.84 14.38 -16.00
N ARG A 38 -18.38 13.93 -17.15
CA ARG A 38 -19.78 14.20 -17.50
C ARG A 38 -20.77 13.36 -16.68
N SER A 39 -20.42 12.11 -16.37
CA SER A 39 -21.30 11.16 -15.67
C SER A 39 -21.29 11.35 -14.16
N MET A 40 -20.14 11.54 -13.54
CA MET A 40 -20.00 11.64 -12.08
C MET A 40 -19.61 13.02 -11.57
N GLY A 41 -19.28 13.94 -12.46
CA GLY A 41 -18.82 15.28 -12.14
C GLY A 41 -17.44 15.30 -11.46
N LEU A 42 -16.90 16.49 -11.25
CA LEU A 42 -15.59 16.64 -10.60
C LEU A 42 -15.57 16.08 -9.18
N GLN A 43 -16.63 16.33 -8.40
CA GLN A 43 -16.73 15.82 -7.03
C GLN A 43 -16.78 14.29 -7.00
N GLY A 44 -17.51 13.67 -7.93
CA GLY A 44 -17.57 12.21 -8.03
C GLY A 44 -16.22 11.60 -8.39
N MET A 45 -15.46 12.21 -9.28
CA MET A 45 -14.09 11.78 -9.61
C MET A 45 -13.15 11.88 -8.41
N ILE A 46 -13.24 12.97 -7.63
CA ILE A 46 -12.44 13.14 -6.40
C ILE A 46 -12.81 12.07 -5.37
N ASN A 47 -14.10 11.81 -5.18
CA ASN A 47 -14.57 10.79 -4.25
C ASN A 47 -14.09 9.38 -4.65
N ASP A 48 -14.17 9.02 -5.93
CA ASP A 48 -13.65 7.74 -6.45
C ASP A 48 -12.14 7.61 -6.24
N LEU A 49 -11.37 8.69 -6.44
CA LEU A 49 -9.93 8.71 -6.17
C LEU A 49 -9.64 8.48 -4.69
N ILE A 50 -10.33 9.18 -3.79
CA ILE A 50 -10.17 9.04 -2.35
C ILE A 50 -10.52 7.62 -1.92
N GLU A 51 -11.68 7.08 -2.33
CA GLU A 51 -12.14 5.73 -1.98
C GLU A 51 -11.12 4.66 -2.41
N ARG A 52 -10.57 4.76 -3.62
CA ARG A 52 -9.56 3.83 -4.12
C ARG A 52 -8.20 3.97 -3.44
N SER A 53 -7.93 5.13 -2.84
CA SER A 53 -6.68 5.42 -2.11
C SER A 53 -6.78 5.13 -0.62
N ASP A 54 -8.00 5.00 -0.08
CA ASP A 54 -8.25 4.74 1.34
C ASP A 54 -8.14 3.24 1.64
N PHE A 55 -6.94 2.79 1.93
CA PHE A 55 -6.64 1.42 2.34
C PHE A 55 -5.60 1.39 3.46
N LEU A 56 -5.75 0.43 4.37
CA LEU A 56 -4.83 0.27 5.49
C LEU A 56 -3.48 -0.29 5.03
N VAL A 57 -2.44 0.52 5.17
CA VAL A 57 -1.06 0.06 4.94
C VAL A 57 -0.70 -0.96 6.02
N GLY A 58 -0.21 -2.13 5.61
CA GLY A 58 0.12 -3.23 6.52
C GLY A 58 -1.01 -4.25 6.71
N GLU A 59 -2.17 -4.06 6.09
CA GLU A 59 -3.27 -5.02 6.18
C GLU A 59 -2.88 -6.40 5.63
N ASN A 60 -2.14 -6.44 4.55
CA ASN A 60 -1.66 -7.67 3.93
C ASN A 60 -0.13 -7.75 4.07
N LEU A 61 0.32 -8.71 4.87
CA LEU A 61 1.74 -9.05 4.99
C LEU A 61 2.10 -10.06 3.92
N GLU A 62 2.92 -9.63 2.99
CA GLU A 62 3.67 -10.52 2.09
C GLU A 62 5.07 -10.70 2.67
N GLY A 63 5.53 -11.94 2.76
CA GLY A 63 6.81 -12.27 3.36
C GLY A 63 6.71 -12.71 4.82
N GLY A 64 7.73 -13.43 5.26
CA GLY A 64 7.81 -14.00 6.60
C GLY A 64 8.90 -13.36 7.46
N ILE A 65 9.04 -13.87 8.68
CA ILE A 65 10.08 -13.46 9.63
C ILE A 65 11.49 -13.63 9.05
N SER A 66 11.71 -14.61 8.17
CA SER A 66 12.98 -14.82 7.47
C SER A 66 13.44 -13.60 6.66
N GLU A 67 12.51 -12.86 6.04
CA GLU A 67 12.84 -11.63 5.32
C GLU A 67 13.24 -10.49 6.25
N ILE A 68 12.66 -10.44 7.44
CA ILE A 68 13.03 -9.47 8.47
C ILE A 68 14.43 -9.79 9.00
N GLN A 69 14.72 -11.06 9.26
CA GLN A 69 16.04 -11.51 9.70
C GLN A 69 17.12 -11.26 8.65
N SER A 70 16.78 -11.36 7.37
CA SER A 70 17.69 -11.02 6.26
C SER A 70 17.83 -9.50 6.04
N LYS A 71 17.20 -8.67 6.89
CA LYS A 71 17.23 -7.20 6.82
C LYS A 71 16.61 -6.63 5.53
N ASN A 72 15.61 -7.31 4.98
CA ASN A 72 14.85 -6.78 3.86
C ASN A 72 14.07 -5.53 4.29
N VAL A 73 14.49 -4.37 3.81
CA VAL A 73 13.93 -3.06 4.19
C VAL A 73 12.43 -2.98 3.91
N ASN A 74 11.97 -3.55 2.80
CA ASN A 74 10.54 -3.53 2.44
C ASN A 74 9.72 -4.40 3.39
N ALA A 75 10.22 -5.58 3.77
CA ALA A 75 9.56 -6.47 4.73
C ALA A 75 9.48 -5.82 6.12
N ILE A 76 10.57 -5.16 6.55
CA ILE A 76 10.60 -4.42 7.82
C ILE A 76 9.59 -3.28 7.81
N ALA A 77 9.55 -2.46 6.75
CA ALA A 77 8.61 -1.34 6.63
C ALA A 77 7.15 -1.82 6.67
N ARG A 78 6.81 -2.89 5.94
CA ARG A 78 5.46 -3.49 5.99
C ARG A 78 5.10 -4.01 7.36
N MET A 79 6.05 -4.64 8.06
CA MET A 79 5.83 -5.15 9.40
C MET A 79 5.59 -4.04 10.42
N ILE A 80 6.32 -2.93 10.32
CA ILE A 80 6.08 -1.73 11.14
C ILE A 80 4.65 -1.22 10.90
N SER A 81 4.26 -1.04 9.65
CA SER A 81 2.90 -0.60 9.31
C SER A 81 1.82 -1.58 9.81
N ALA A 82 2.08 -2.89 9.73
CA ALA A 82 1.17 -3.91 10.24
C ALA A 82 1.04 -3.86 11.77
N ALA A 83 2.14 -3.63 12.47
CA ALA A 83 2.16 -3.50 13.93
C ALA A 83 1.40 -2.25 14.41
N GLU A 84 1.49 -1.15 13.67
CA GLU A 84 0.82 0.10 14.00
C GLU A 84 -0.67 0.09 13.64
N ASN A 85 -1.01 -0.36 12.42
CA ASN A 85 -2.36 -0.20 11.87
C ASN A 85 -3.25 -1.43 12.07
N CYS A 86 -2.68 -2.64 12.12
CA CYS A 86 -3.41 -3.90 12.14
C CYS A 86 -2.88 -4.91 13.17
N PRO A 87 -2.61 -4.52 14.44
CA PRO A 87 -1.93 -5.38 15.42
C PRO A 87 -2.70 -6.66 15.71
N GLU A 88 -4.03 -6.60 15.81
CA GLU A 88 -4.86 -7.76 16.10
C GLU A 88 -4.85 -8.80 14.97
N LYS A 89 -4.86 -8.34 13.72
CA LYS A 89 -4.79 -9.21 12.54
C LYS A 89 -3.48 -9.98 12.47
N HIS A 90 -2.39 -9.37 12.93
CA HIS A 90 -1.02 -9.91 12.83
C HIS A 90 -0.44 -10.36 14.17
N LYS A 91 -1.29 -10.56 15.18
CA LYS A 91 -0.88 -10.90 16.56
C LYS A 91 0.09 -12.06 16.65
N ALA A 92 -0.12 -13.12 15.87
CA ALA A 92 0.74 -14.31 15.91
C ALA A 92 2.18 -13.98 15.49
N VAL A 93 2.35 -13.33 14.34
CA VAL A 93 3.67 -12.97 13.82
C VAL A 93 4.36 -11.88 14.66
N LEU A 94 3.60 -10.95 15.21
CA LEU A 94 4.12 -9.93 16.12
C LEU A 94 4.59 -10.53 17.45
N SER A 95 3.91 -11.56 17.97
CA SER A 95 4.36 -12.30 19.16
C SER A 95 5.67 -13.04 18.91
N GLU A 96 5.83 -13.67 17.75
CA GLU A 96 7.06 -14.35 17.36
C GLU A 96 8.23 -13.38 17.22
N ILE A 97 8.00 -12.21 16.61
CA ILE A 97 9.01 -11.12 16.53
C ILE A 97 9.42 -10.66 17.92
N LYS A 98 8.46 -10.48 18.82
CA LYS A 98 8.72 -10.09 20.21
C LYS A 98 9.60 -11.12 20.94
N GLU A 99 9.34 -12.41 20.74
CA GLU A 99 10.18 -13.48 21.30
C GLU A 99 11.62 -13.43 20.77
N ILE A 100 11.78 -13.18 19.46
CA ILE A 100 13.11 -13.01 18.84
C ILE A 100 13.81 -11.78 19.40
N ALA A 101 13.10 -10.66 19.51
CA ALA A 101 13.63 -9.41 20.05
C ALA A 101 14.09 -9.56 21.51
N ASN A 102 13.33 -10.29 22.33
CA ASN A 102 13.69 -10.53 23.73
C ASN A 102 14.98 -11.36 23.92
N LYS A 103 15.38 -12.11 22.91
CA LYS A 103 16.63 -12.88 22.88
C LYS A 103 17.81 -12.08 22.33
N SER A 104 17.55 -10.87 21.79
CA SER A 104 18.57 -10.02 21.21
C SER A 104 19.29 -9.21 22.30
N ALA A 105 20.62 -9.22 22.25
CA ALA A 105 21.47 -8.37 23.08
C ALA A 105 21.79 -7.02 22.43
N THR A 106 21.17 -6.71 21.28
CA THR A 106 21.42 -5.46 20.56
C THR A 106 20.85 -4.27 21.31
N PRO A 107 21.66 -3.27 21.68
CA PRO A 107 21.16 -2.08 22.35
C PRO A 107 20.31 -1.25 21.40
N VAL A 108 19.22 -0.69 21.94
CA VAL A 108 18.31 0.21 21.21
C VAL A 108 18.52 1.63 21.72
N LEU A 109 18.90 2.53 20.83
CA LEU A 109 19.03 3.95 21.11
C LEU A 109 17.91 4.73 20.42
N GLY A 110 17.06 5.42 21.20
CA GLY A 110 16.06 6.35 20.69
C GLY A 110 16.64 7.76 20.58
N ILE A 111 16.48 8.40 19.44
CA ILE A 111 16.83 9.80 19.22
C ILE A 111 15.54 10.54 18.88
N THR A 112 15.19 11.52 19.70
CA THR A 112 14.02 12.38 19.50
C THR A 112 14.49 13.81 19.25
N GLY A 113 13.85 14.51 18.33
CA GLY A 113 14.12 15.92 18.01
C GLY A 113 12.89 16.77 18.15
#